data_9cd13b3fdd19ffcf92b60bccf3dc6296
#
_entry.id   9cd13b3fdd19ffcf92b60bccf3dc6296
#
_cell.length_a   1.000
_cell.length_b   1.000
_cell.length_c   1.000
_cell.angle_alpha   90.00
_cell.angle_beta   90.00
_cell.angle_gamma   90.00
#
_symmetry.space_group_name_H-M   'P 1'
#
loop_
_entity.id
_entity.type
_entity.pdbx_description
1 polymer ?
#
loop_
_entity_poly.entity_id
_entity_poly.type
_entity_poly.pdbx_seq_one_letter_code
_entity_poly.pdbx_strand_id
1 'polypeptide(L)'
;MHEFTRTATDWTLGEVPFQAIDLSQIRDQENLFYLVAAASFVEIASDLYTDNLIHYFEGDEEVIAWLESRWRPEEVRHGHVLRAYVHHVWPEFDWEQAYSAFYAEYSPLCTPDNFEASRSLEMVARCIVETGTATFYQALTQQTTEPVLAGIAARIRADEIGHYKYFYRYFRVYNSKESPGRLRIMGAIKRRLLEARNDDAACALWHAYLVRQPQGSANKAAFRALRKQLGKQVRRHYPLDMAVKMLLRPLNLPDAIARLLQGPVARLTARFML
;
A
#
# COMPACT_ATOMS: atom_id res chain seq x y z
N MET A 1 -5.92 -21.74 -22.11
CA MET A 1 -5.72 -21.96 -20.66
C MET A 1 -4.23 -21.81 -20.40
N HIS A 2 -3.79 -20.63 -19.98
CA HIS A 2 -2.41 -20.46 -19.50
C HIS A 2 -2.37 -20.91 -18.04
N GLU A 3 -1.76 -22.05 -17.78
CA GLU A 3 -1.36 -22.43 -16.41
C GLU A 3 -0.45 -21.33 -15.86
N PHE A 4 -0.95 -20.58 -14.90
CA PHE A 4 -0.12 -19.70 -14.08
C PHE A 4 0.77 -20.62 -13.24
N THR A 5 2.00 -20.82 -13.69
CA THR A 5 3.02 -21.51 -12.90
C THR A 5 3.15 -20.82 -11.55
N ARG A 6 3.03 -21.61 -10.49
CA ARG A 6 3.28 -21.20 -9.10
C ARG A 6 4.57 -20.37 -9.04
N THR A 7 4.44 -19.07 -8.82
CA THR A 7 5.59 -18.18 -8.65
C THR A 7 5.99 -18.19 -7.16
N ALA A 8 7.19 -17.73 -6.85
CA ALA A 8 7.68 -17.62 -5.46
C ALA A 8 6.81 -16.75 -4.53
N THR A 9 5.76 -16.13 -5.07
CA THR A 9 4.79 -15.28 -4.39
C THR A 9 3.51 -16.01 -3.95
N ASP A 10 3.30 -17.28 -4.32
CA ASP A 10 2.11 -18.06 -3.93
C ASP A 10 2.25 -18.62 -2.51
N TRP A 11 2.26 -17.75 -1.51
CA TRP A 11 2.30 -18.11 -0.10
C TRP A 11 0.91 -18.02 0.55
N THR A 12 0.71 -18.71 1.66
CA THR A 12 -0.56 -18.74 2.40
C THR A 12 -0.38 -18.30 3.84
N LEU A 13 -1.49 -17.93 4.49
CA LEU A 13 -1.51 -17.60 5.92
C LEU A 13 -0.96 -18.75 6.78
N GLY A 14 -1.24 -20.00 6.40
CA GLY A 14 -0.77 -21.19 7.12
C GLY A 14 0.75 -21.43 7.07
N GLU A 15 1.45 -20.78 6.14
CA GLU A 15 2.91 -20.86 6.03
C GLU A 15 3.64 -19.85 6.93
N VAL A 16 2.89 -18.96 7.60
CA VAL A 16 3.49 -17.97 8.52
C VAL A 16 3.65 -18.60 9.90
N PRO A 17 4.88 -18.64 10.44
CA PRO A 17 5.16 -19.30 11.70
C PRO A 17 4.79 -18.41 12.91
N PHE A 18 3.51 -18.11 13.12
CA PHE A 18 3.05 -17.24 14.21
C PHE A 18 3.52 -17.70 15.59
N GLN A 19 3.70 -19.01 15.78
CA GLN A 19 4.20 -19.57 17.04
C GLN A 19 5.68 -19.25 17.31
N ALA A 20 6.42 -18.80 16.29
CA ALA A 20 7.82 -18.39 16.42
C ALA A 20 7.99 -16.88 16.65
N ILE A 21 6.89 -16.13 16.83
CA ILE A 21 6.94 -14.70 17.14
C ILE A 21 7.68 -14.49 18.47
N ASP A 22 8.73 -13.67 18.43
CA ASP A 22 9.45 -13.25 19.63
C ASP A 22 8.76 -12.02 20.27
N LEU A 23 7.85 -12.29 21.19
CA LEU A 23 7.10 -11.24 21.88
C LEU A 23 7.99 -10.25 22.62
N SER A 24 9.19 -10.66 23.07
CA SER A 24 10.12 -9.76 23.76
C SER A 24 10.68 -8.65 22.85
N GLN A 25 10.71 -8.89 21.55
CA GLN A 25 11.19 -7.92 20.56
C GLN A 25 10.12 -6.99 20.03
N ILE A 26 8.84 -7.33 20.16
CA ILE A 26 7.77 -6.63 19.43
C ILE A 26 6.66 -6.08 20.33
N ARG A 27 6.36 -6.73 21.45
CA ARG A 27 5.20 -6.39 22.29
C ARG A 27 5.13 -4.93 22.70
N ASP A 28 6.28 -4.35 23.07
CA ASP A 28 6.40 -2.98 23.55
C ASP A 28 6.69 -1.98 22.43
N GLN A 29 6.66 -2.43 21.16
CA GLN A 29 6.92 -1.58 19.99
C GLN A 29 5.63 -0.88 19.51
N GLU A 30 5.15 0.08 20.29
CA GLU A 30 3.88 0.78 20.05
C GLU A 30 3.79 1.39 18.62
N ASN A 31 4.90 1.88 18.08
CA ASN A 31 4.91 2.41 16.70
C ASN A 31 4.67 1.30 15.66
N LEU A 32 5.24 0.11 15.87
CA LEU A 32 5.01 -1.03 14.98
C LEU A 32 3.57 -1.53 15.09
N PHE A 33 3.00 -1.52 16.30
CA PHE A 33 1.58 -1.79 16.49
C PHE A 33 0.71 -0.94 15.54
N TYR A 34 0.85 0.39 15.60
CA TYR A 34 0.03 1.28 14.78
C TYR A 34 0.25 1.08 13.28
N LEU A 35 1.49 0.88 12.85
CA LEU A 35 1.79 0.66 11.43
C LEU A 35 1.19 -0.64 10.91
N VAL A 36 1.30 -1.73 11.69
CA VAL A 36 0.78 -3.05 11.28
C VAL A 36 -0.74 -3.11 11.36
N ALA A 37 -1.34 -2.56 12.42
CA ALA A 37 -2.79 -2.51 12.56
C ALA A 37 -3.45 -1.67 11.45
N ALA A 38 -2.92 -0.46 11.18
CA ALA A 38 -3.45 0.37 10.12
C ALA A 38 -3.26 -0.27 8.73
N ALA A 39 -2.11 -0.87 8.46
CA ALA A 39 -1.88 -1.59 7.20
C ALA A 39 -2.88 -2.74 7.03
N SER A 40 -3.17 -3.52 8.09
CA SER A 40 -4.16 -4.60 7.99
C SER A 40 -5.56 -4.11 7.60
N PHE A 41 -5.95 -2.91 8.02
CA PHE A 41 -7.24 -2.32 7.65
C PHE A 41 -7.27 -1.92 6.18
N VAL A 42 -6.23 -1.24 5.72
CA VAL A 42 -6.14 -0.75 4.33
C VAL A 42 -6.10 -1.91 3.35
N GLU A 43 -5.31 -2.93 3.63
CA GLU A 43 -5.17 -4.12 2.77
C GLU A 43 -6.50 -4.90 2.64
N ILE A 44 -7.23 -5.13 3.73
CA ILE A 44 -8.55 -5.78 3.67
C ILE A 44 -9.56 -4.91 2.92
N ALA A 45 -9.51 -3.59 3.10
CA ALA A 45 -10.42 -2.67 2.43
C ALA A 45 -10.16 -2.51 0.93
N SER A 46 -9.05 -3.05 0.39
CA SER A 46 -8.78 -3.07 -1.06
C SER A 46 -9.89 -3.75 -1.87
N ASP A 47 -10.64 -4.66 -1.25
CA ASP A 47 -11.81 -5.30 -1.84
C ASP A 47 -12.86 -4.29 -2.33
N LEU A 48 -13.03 -3.16 -1.61
CA LEU A 48 -13.91 -2.06 -2.02
C LEU A 48 -13.52 -1.43 -3.36
N TYR A 49 -12.24 -1.41 -3.67
CA TYR A 49 -11.74 -0.86 -4.93
C TYR A 49 -11.82 -1.84 -6.08
N THR A 50 -11.73 -3.14 -5.78
CA THR A 50 -11.63 -4.15 -6.82
C THR A 50 -12.85 -4.16 -7.72
N ASP A 51 -14.05 -4.10 -7.15
CA ASP A 51 -15.28 -4.07 -7.94
C ASP A 51 -15.37 -2.84 -8.82
N ASN A 52 -14.96 -1.69 -8.31
CA ASN A 52 -14.89 -0.45 -9.08
C ASN A 52 -13.86 -0.53 -10.22
N LEU A 53 -12.70 -1.14 -9.98
CA LEU A 53 -11.67 -1.35 -11.01
C LEU A 53 -12.17 -2.32 -12.08
N ILE A 54 -12.81 -3.42 -11.72
CA ILE A 54 -13.39 -4.38 -12.64
C ILE A 54 -14.39 -3.69 -13.56
N HIS A 55 -15.29 -2.91 -12.99
CA HIS A 55 -16.27 -2.12 -13.77
C HIS A 55 -15.59 -1.11 -14.70
N TYR A 56 -14.56 -0.41 -14.20
CA TYR A 56 -13.82 0.58 -15.00
C TYR A 56 -13.08 -0.06 -16.20
N PHE A 57 -12.59 -1.29 -16.04
CA PHE A 57 -11.90 -2.02 -17.10
C PHE A 57 -12.82 -2.96 -17.89
N GLU A 58 -14.15 -2.82 -17.78
CA GLU A 58 -15.13 -3.63 -18.53
C GLU A 58 -14.78 -3.71 -20.02
N GLY A 59 -14.79 -4.94 -20.58
CA GLY A 59 -14.38 -5.23 -21.94
C GLY A 59 -12.89 -5.52 -22.11
N ASP A 60 -12.08 -5.53 -21.04
CA ASP A 60 -10.71 -6.05 -21.05
C ASP A 60 -10.60 -7.27 -20.13
N GLU A 61 -10.98 -8.42 -20.68
CA GLU A 61 -11.10 -9.68 -19.96
C GLU A 61 -9.76 -10.12 -19.30
N GLU A 62 -8.62 -9.77 -19.90
CA GLU A 62 -7.32 -10.13 -19.31
C GLU A 62 -7.05 -9.33 -18.03
N VAL A 63 -7.38 -8.04 -18.01
CA VAL A 63 -7.23 -7.19 -16.81
C VAL A 63 -8.22 -7.63 -15.73
N ILE A 64 -9.48 -7.84 -16.10
CA ILE A 64 -10.53 -8.28 -15.16
C ILE A 64 -10.13 -9.62 -14.51
N ALA A 65 -9.78 -10.62 -15.33
CA ALA A 65 -9.40 -11.93 -14.83
C ALA A 65 -8.20 -11.86 -13.86
N TRP A 66 -7.24 -10.97 -14.10
CA TRP A 66 -6.10 -10.80 -13.20
C TRP A 66 -6.51 -10.08 -11.90
N LEU A 67 -7.34 -9.05 -11.96
CA LEU A 67 -7.86 -8.36 -10.78
C LEU A 67 -8.62 -9.34 -9.87
N GLU A 68 -9.47 -10.19 -10.43
CA GLU A 68 -10.29 -11.15 -9.68
C GLU A 68 -9.49 -12.35 -9.15
N SER A 69 -8.63 -12.93 -9.99
CA SER A 69 -7.97 -14.20 -9.67
C SER A 69 -6.62 -14.05 -8.98
N ARG A 70 -6.00 -12.86 -9.06
CA ARG A 70 -4.67 -12.64 -8.53
C ARG A 70 -4.60 -11.46 -7.56
N TRP A 71 -4.89 -10.25 -8.01
CA TRP A 71 -4.70 -9.03 -7.23
C TRP A 71 -5.58 -9.01 -5.97
N ARG A 72 -6.91 -9.13 -6.13
CA ARG A 72 -7.86 -9.17 -4.99
C ARG A 72 -7.49 -10.21 -3.93
N PRO A 73 -7.28 -11.51 -4.28
CA PRO A 73 -6.91 -12.51 -3.29
C PRO A 73 -5.59 -12.23 -2.58
N GLU A 74 -4.62 -11.61 -3.26
CA GLU A 74 -3.33 -11.27 -2.67
C GLU A 74 -3.46 -10.12 -1.67
N GLU A 75 -4.15 -9.03 -2.03
CA GLU A 75 -4.44 -7.89 -1.14
C GLU A 75 -5.17 -8.32 0.14
N VAL A 76 -6.28 -9.07 -0.04
CA VAL A 76 -7.06 -9.58 1.10
C VAL A 76 -6.20 -10.49 1.99
N ARG A 77 -5.33 -11.31 1.42
CA ARG A 77 -4.38 -12.15 2.15
C ARG A 77 -3.39 -11.29 2.95
N HIS A 78 -2.86 -10.21 2.36
CA HIS A 78 -1.99 -9.25 3.05
C HIS A 78 -2.65 -8.73 4.33
N GLY A 79 -3.87 -8.26 4.22
CA GLY A 79 -4.62 -7.77 5.36
C GLY A 79 -4.89 -8.83 6.42
N HIS A 80 -5.28 -10.04 6.02
CA HIS A 80 -5.54 -11.13 6.97
C HIS A 80 -4.29 -11.61 7.71
N VAL A 81 -3.13 -11.66 7.07
CA VAL A 81 -1.90 -12.04 7.75
C VAL A 81 -1.45 -10.98 8.76
N LEU A 82 -1.61 -9.69 8.42
CA LEU A 82 -1.31 -8.60 9.33
C LEU A 82 -2.30 -8.57 10.51
N ARG A 83 -3.60 -8.79 10.27
CA ARG A 83 -4.60 -8.96 11.32
C ARG A 83 -4.25 -10.12 12.27
N ALA A 84 -3.91 -11.29 11.72
CA ALA A 84 -3.49 -12.43 12.52
C ALA A 84 -2.24 -12.11 13.37
N TYR A 85 -1.29 -11.39 12.79
CA TYR A 85 -0.11 -10.91 13.54
C TYR A 85 -0.50 -9.99 14.69
N VAL A 86 -1.39 -9.02 14.46
CA VAL A 86 -1.91 -8.11 15.51
C VAL A 86 -2.55 -8.90 16.65
N HIS A 87 -3.41 -9.86 16.33
CA HIS A 87 -4.06 -10.72 17.34
C HIS A 87 -3.07 -11.54 18.16
N HIS A 88 -1.97 -12.03 17.57
CA HIS A 88 -0.95 -12.77 18.29
C HIS A 88 -0.12 -11.89 19.23
N VAL A 89 0.24 -10.69 18.77
CA VAL A 89 1.14 -9.82 19.53
C VAL A 89 0.38 -8.94 20.52
N TRP A 90 -0.77 -8.41 20.13
CA TRP A 90 -1.57 -7.45 20.94
C TRP A 90 -3.03 -7.93 21.09
N PRO A 91 -3.27 -9.08 21.75
CA PRO A 91 -4.60 -9.69 21.89
C PRO A 91 -5.59 -8.83 22.67
N GLU A 92 -5.12 -7.83 23.43
CA GLU A 92 -5.96 -6.85 24.13
C GLU A 92 -6.53 -5.77 23.24
N PHE A 93 -6.05 -5.65 21.98
CA PHE A 93 -6.56 -4.66 21.03
C PHE A 93 -7.82 -5.19 20.34
N ASP A 94 -8.92 -4.47 20.49
CA ASP A 94 -10.15 -4.79 19.77
C ASP A 94 -10.05 -4.39 18.29
N TRP A 95 -9.46 -5.29 17.51
CA TRP A 95 -9.23 -5.11 16.08
C TRP A 95 -10.56 -4.93 15.33
N GLU A 96 -11.60 -5.71 15.68
CA GLU A 96 -12.89 -5.71 15.01
C GLU A 96 -13.61 -4.36 15.20
N GLN A 97 -13.59 -3.82 16.42
CA GLN A 97 -14.16 -2.51 16.70
C GLN A 97 -13.45 -1.42 15.87
N ALA A 98 -12.12 -1.43 15.85
CA ALA A 98 -11.34 -0.44 15.13
C ALA A 98 -11.53 -0.53 13.61
N TYR A 99 -11.52 -1.75 13.06
CA TYR A 99 -11.75 -1.99 11.64
C TYR A 99 -13.17 -1.59 11.21
N SER A 100 -14.19 -1.96 11.97
CA SER A 100 -15.57 -1.62 11.65
C SER A 100 -15.79 -0.10 11.60
N ALA A 101 -15.19 0.64 12.55
CA ALA A 101 -15.25 2.09 12.56
C ALA A 101 -14.50 2.73 11.39
N PHE A 102 -13.31 2.21 11.05
CA PHE A 102 -12.56 2.59 9.86
C PHE A 102 -13.37 2.33 8.59
N TYR A 103 -13.92 1.13 8.44
CA TYR A 103 -14.68 0.73 7.25
C TYR A 103 -15.91 1.62 7.04
N ALA A 104 -16.64 1.94 8.13
CA ALA A 104 -17.82 2.81 8.07
C ALA A 104 -17.49 4.24 7.62
N GLU A 105 -16.32 4.79 8.01
CA GLU A 105 -15.89 6.12 7.59
C GLU A 105 -15.30 6.12 6.18
N TYR A 106 -14.56 5.07 5.83
CA TYR A 106 -13.77 5.02 4.61
C TYR A 106 -14.55 4.51 3.39
N SER A 107 -15.42 3.50 3.54
CA SER A 107 -16.11 2.87 2.41
C SER A 107 -16.95 3.85 1.55
N PRO A 108 -17.60 4.90 2.10
CA PRO A 108 -18.32 5.87 1.27
C PRO A 108 -17.41 6.72 0.37
N LEU A 109 -16.10 6.75 0.65
CA LEU A 109 -15.12 7.50 -0.14
C LEU A 109 -14.59 6.70 -1.33
N CYS A 110 -14.80 5.37 -1.33
CA CYS A 110 -14.35 4.48 -2.39
C CYS A 110 -15.32 4.51 -3.58
N THR A 111 -15.32 5.59 -4.34
CA THR A 111 -16.22 5.77 -5.49
C THR A 111 -15.47 5.77 -6.82
N PRO A 112 -16.13 5.37 -7.94
CA PRO A 112 -15.53 5.43 -9.27
C PRO A 112 -15.14 6.84 -9.73
N ASP A 113 -15.69 7.89 -9.12
CA ASP A 113 -15.41 9.29 -9.46
C ASP A 113 -13.94 9.69 -9.26
N ASN A 114 -13.21 8.91 -8.47
CA ASN A 114 -11.79 9.11 -8.20
C ASN A 114 -10.86 8.49 -9.26
N PHE A 115 -11.42 7.83 -10.29
CA PHE A 115 -10.60 7.23 -11.34
C PHE A 115 -10.12 8.27 -12.35
N GLU A 116 -9.00 7.97 -12.98
CA GLU A 116 -8.44 8.80 -14.03
C GLU A 116 -9.32 8.75 -15.29
N ALA A 117 -9.24 9.80 -16.12
CA ALA A 117 -10.09 9.96 -17.29
C ALA A 117 -9.80 8.95 -18.43
N SER A 118 -8.70 8.19 -18.36
CA SER A 118 -8.36 7.17 -19.35
C SER A 118 -7.68 5.97 -18.70
N ARG A 119 -7.80 4.80 -19.33
CA ARG A 119 -7.27 3.54 -18.81
C ARG A 119 -5.75 3.58 -18.62
N SER A 120 -5.02 4.21 -19.53
CA SER A 120 -3.58 4.38 -19.39
C SER A 120 -3.21 5.21 -18.14
N LEU A 121 -3.94 6.29 -17.88
CA LEU A 121 -3.69 7.14 -16.71
C LEU A 121 -4.09 6.43 -15.42
N GLU A 122 -5.19 5.64 -15.44
CA GLU A 122 -5.57 4.84 -14.27
C GLU A 122 -4.50 3.77 -13.94
N MET A 123 -3.94 3.10 -14.95
CA MET A 123 -2.81 2.19 -14.74
C MET A 123 -1.58 2.91 -14.16
N VAL A 124 -1.35 4.18 -14.51
CA VAL A 124 -0.30 5.00 -13.86
C VAL A 124 -0.67 5.24 -12.40
N ALA A 125 -1.92 5.60 -12.11
CA ALA A 125 -2.39 5.81 -10.73
C ALA A 125 -2.19 4.55 -9.88
N ARG A 126 -2.53 3.36 -10.41
CA ARG A 126 -2.24 2.08 -9.73
C ARG A 126 -0.74 1.88 -9.50
N CYS A 127 0.10 2.12 -10.50
CA CYS A 127 1.57 2.07 -10.31
C CYS A 127 2.05 2.94 -9.14
N ILE A 128 1.42 4.10 -8.88
CA ILE A 128 1.79 4.97 -7.77
C ILE A 128 1.36 4.37 -6.43
N VAL A 129 0.17 3.77 -6.35
CA VAL A 129 -0.30 3.03 -5.16
C VAL A 129 0.68 1.91 -4.82
N GLU A 130 0.96 1.02 -5.77
CA GLU A 130 1.88 -0.10 -5.57
C GLU A 130 3.32 0.35 -5.25
N THR A 131 3.72 1.54 -5.70
CA THR A 131 4.99 2.14 -5.28
C THR A 131 4.97 2.48 -3.80
N GLY A 132 3.85 3.05 -3.32
CA GLY A 132 3.65 3.39 -1.92
C GLY A 132 3.72 2.16 -1.02
N THR A 133 2.92 1.14 -1.32
CA THR A 133 2.85 -0.11 -0.55
C THR A 133 4.17 -0.88 -0.58
N ALA A 134 4.77 -1.12 -1.77
CA ALA A 134 6.05 -1.80 -1.89
C ALA A 134 7.18 -1.13 -1.09
N THR A 135 7.23 0.21 -1.08
CA THR A 135 8.25 0.96 -0.34
C THR A 135 7.96 1.03 1.16
N PHE A 136 6.69 1.06 1.56
CA PHE A 136 6.28 0.95 2.95
C PHE A 136 6.70 -0.41 3.54
N TYR A 137 6.37 -1.52 2.87
CA TYR A 137 6.76 -2.85 3.35
C TYR A 137 8.27 -3.07 3.31
N GLN A 138 9.00 -2.46 2.38
CA GLN A 138 10.47 -2.44 2.44
C GLN A 138 10.98 -1.72 3.70
N ALA A 139 10.40 -0.57 4.03
CA ALA A 139 10.76 0.15 5.24
C ALA A 139 10.40 -0.64 6.51
N LEU A 140 9.22 -1.28 6.54
CA LEU A 140 8.78 -2.11 7.65
C LEU A 140 9.71 -3.31 7.88
N THR A 141 10.13 -4.00 6.80
CA THR A 141 11.11 -5.10 6.88
C THR A 141 12.44 -4.65 7.50
N GLN A 142 12.89 -3.44 7.21
CA GLN A 142 14.16 -2.91 7.74
C GLN A 142 14.03 -2.31 9.15
N GLN A 143 12.81 -1.96 9.55
CA GLN A 143 12.54 -1.31 10.83
C GLN A 143 12.36 -2.33 11.97
N THR A 144 11.77 -3.48 11.68
CA THR A 144 11.53 -4.50 12.68
C THR A 144 12.73 -5.43 12.85
N THR A 145 13.04 -5.81 14.09
CA THR A 145 14.01 -6.86 14.42
C THR A 145 13.32 -8.21 14.64
N GLU A 146 11.99 -8.23 14.76
CA GLU A 146 11.21 -9.45 14.95
C GLU A 146 11.09 -10.20 13.61
N PRO A 147 11.60 -11.45 13.53
CA PRO A 147 11.82 -12.14 12.25
C PRO A 147 10.52 -12.52 11.52
N VAL A 148 9.44 -12.82 12.25
CA VAL A 148 8.17 -13.21 11.62
C VAL A 148 7.53 -12.00 10.93
N LEU A 149 7.51 -10.82 11.59
CA LEU A 149 7.03 -9.58 10.97
C LEU A 149 7.89 -9.18 9.77
N ALA A 150 9.22 -9.28 9.89
CA ALA A 150 10.12 -9.01 8.78
C ALA A 150 9.84 -9.95 7.60
N GLY A 151 9.58 -11.23 7.86
CA GLY A 151 9.21 -12.22 6.84
C GLY A 151 7.87 -11.93 6.18
N ILE A 152 6.84 -11.54 6.94
CA ILE A 152 5.53 -11.12 6.41
C ILE A 152 5.71 -9.90 5.50
N ALA A 153 6.35 -8.84 6.00
CA ALA A 153 6.55 -7.61 5.25
C ALA A 153 7.36 -7.84 3.94
N ALA A 154 8.36 -8.74 3.96
CA ALA A 154 9.13 -9.08 2.78
C ALA A 154 8.31 -9.82 1.71
N ARG A 155 7.38 -10.71 2.13
CA ARG A 155 6.46 -11.42 1.22
C ARG A 155 5.47 -10.45 0.58
N ILE A 156 4.79 -9.64 1.38
CA ILE A 156 3.85 -8.62 0.88
C ILE A 156 4.59 -7.70 -0.12
N ARG A 157 5.75 -7.15 0.26
CA ARG A 157 6.55 -6.33 -0.66
C ARG A 157 6.83 -7.00 -1.99
N ALA A 158 7.08 -8.30 -2.01
CA ALA A 158 7.34 -9.03 -3.26
C ALA A 158 6.10 -9.07 -4.16
N ASP A 159 4.92 -9.27 -3.56
CA ASP A 159 3.64 -9.23 -4.25
C ASP A 159 3.36 -7.83 -4.81
N GLU A 160 3.55 -6.76 -4.01
CA GLU A 160 3.37 -5.35 -4.44
C GLU A 160 4.26 -4.97 -5.64
N ILE A 161 5.50 -5.47 -5.66
CA ILE A 161 6.38 -5.30 -6.82
C ILE A 161 5.83 -6.07 -8.03
N GLY A 162 5.20 -7.21 -7.82
CA GLY A 162 4.49 -7.99 -8.84
C GLY A 162 3.30 -7.20 -9.41
N HIS A 163 2.47 -6.64 -8.54
CA HIS A 163 1.32 -5.79 -8.88
C HIS A 163 1.76 -4.57 -9.70
N TYR A 164 2.79 -3.85 -9.24
CA TYR A 164 3.37 -2.74 -10.00
C TYR A 164 3.80 -3.15 -11.41
N LYS A 165 4.48 -4.29 -11.57
CA LYS A 165 4.95 -4.78 -12.88
C LYS A 165 3.78 -5.07 -13.81
N TYR A 166 2.69 -5.63 -13.27
CA TYR A 166 1.49 -5.92 -14.01
C TYR A 166 0.81 -4.62 -14.47
N PHE A 167 0.51 -3.70 -13.55
CA PHE A 167 -0.09 -2.41 -13.89
C PHE A 167 0.77 -1.60 -14.86
N TYR A 168 2.10 -1.62 -14.71
CA TYR A 168 3.01 -0.98 -15.64
C TYR A 168 2.99 -1.61 -17.04
N ARG A 169 2.89 -2.95 -17.12
CA ARG A 169 2.73 -3.66 -18.40
C ARG A 169 1.46 -3.17 -19.12
N TYR A 170 0.34 -3.12 -18.43
CA TYR A 170 -0.94 -2.67 -19.01
C TYR A 170 -0.98 -1.17 -19.26
N PHE A 171 -0.33 -0.37 -18.43
CA PHE A 171 -0.07 1.03 -18.78
C PHE A 171 0.55 1.14 -20.17
N ARG A 172 1.57 0.36 -20.49
CA ARG A 172 2.21 0.41 -21.82
C ARG A 172 1.27 0.00 -22.94
N VAL A 173 0.42 -1.00 -22.72
CA VAL A 173 -0.57 -1.45 -23.70
C VAL A 173 -1.58 -0.33 -24.00
N TYR A 174 -2.17 0.27 -22.96
CA TYR A 174 -3.12 1.37 -23.15
C TYR A 174 -2.46 2.63 -23.67
N ASN A 175 -1.28 2.96 -23.17
CA ASN A 175 -0.55 4.16 -23.60
C ASN A 175 -0.19 4.12 -25.10
N SER A 176 0.04 2.94 -25.68
CA SER A 176 0.26 2.80 -27.12
C SER A 176 -0.97 3.13 -27.96
N LYS A 177 -2.18 2.98 -27.40
CA LYS A 177 -3.47 3.27 -28.06
C LYS A 177 -3.96 4.69 -27.76
N GLU A 178 -3.86 5.14 -26.52
CA GLU A 178 -4.44 6.40 -26.04
C GLU A 178 -3.48 7.60 -26.15
N SER A 179 -2.16 7.36 -26.05
CA SER A 179 -1.09 8.36 -26.17
C SER A 179 -1.32 9.67 -25.39
N PRO A 180 -1.61 9.63 -24.07
CA PRO A 180 -2.00 10.83 -23.32
C PRO A 180 -0.91 11.90 -23.22
N GLY A 181 0.34 11.54 -23.50
CA GLY A 181 1.50 12.41 -23.42
C GLY A 181 2.04 12.57 -21.98
N ARG A 182 3.34 12.91 -21.88
CA ARG A 182 4.07 12.96 -20.60
C ARG A 182 3.48 13.94 -19.58
N LEU A 183 2.91 15.05 -20.02
CA LEU A 183 2.33 16.04 -19.09
C LEU A 183 1.09 15.49 -18.38
N ARG A 184 0.22 14.75 -19.08
CA ARG A 184 -0.93 14.10 -18.45
C ARG A 184 -0.51 12.97 -17.51
N ILE A 185 0.48 12.17 -17.91
CA ILE A 185 1.06 11.13 -17.05
C ILE A 185 1.62 11.76 -15.77
N MET A 186 2.38 12.85 -15.89
CA MET A 186 2.90 13.57 -14.72
C MET A 186 1.78 14.17 -13.86
N GLY A 187 0.69 14.61 -14.49
CA GLY A 187 -0.53 15.05 -13.80
C GLY A 187 -1.16 13.96 -12.96
N ALA A 188 -1.32 12.75 -13.52
CA ALA A 188 -1.85 11.57 -12.81
C ALA A 188 -0.94 11.17 -11.62
N ILE A 189 0.37 11.11 -11.83
CA ILE A 189 1.35 10.86 -10.75
C ILE A 189 1.17 11.89 -9.63
N LYS A 190 1.12 13.18 -9.97
CA LYS A 190 0.97 14.25 -8.96
C LYS A 190 -0.35 14.15 -8.20
N ARG A 191 -1.48 13.92 -8.88
CA ARG A 191 -2.80 13.76 -8.24
C ARG A 191 -2.75 12.63 -7.22
N ARG A 192 -2.32 11.43 -7.63
CA ARG A 192 -2.26 10.27 -6.75
C ARG A 192 -1.32 10.47 -5.56
N LEU A 193 -0.16 11.12 -5.75
CA LEU A 193 0.73 11.47 -4.64
C LEU A 193 0.12 12.49 -3.66
N LEU A 194 -0.72 13.41 -4.12
CA LEU A 194 -1.39 14.37 -3.26
C LEU A 194 -2.56 13.73 -2.50
N GLU A 195 -3.30 12.84 -3.14
CA GLU A 195 -4.38 12.06 -2.53
C GLU A 195 -3.84 11.17 -1.41
N ALA A 196 -2.74 10.45 -1.63
CA ALA A 196 -2.09 9.60 -0.64
C ALA A 196 -1.69 10.32 0.69
N ARG A 197 -1.81 11.64 0.78
CA ARG A 197 -1.56 12.40 2.02
C ARG A 197 -2.76 12.46 2.98
N ASN A 198 -3.96 12.26 2.49
CA ASN A 198 -5.23 12.45 3.25
C ASN A 198 -6.06 11.16 3.35
N ASP A 199 -5.46 10.02 3.01
CA ASP A 199 -6.12 8.79 2.64
C ASP A 199 -6.45 7.81 3.76
N ASP A 200 -6.78 6.60 3.27
CA ASP A 200 -7.03 5.36 3.96
C ASP A 200 -6.09 5.14 5.15
N ALA A 201 -4.77 5.29 4.95
CA ALA A 201 -3.77 5.13 6.01
C ALA A 201 -3.97 6.11 7.18
N ALA A 202 -4.34 7.35 6.91
CA ALA A 202 -4.61 8.33 7.98
C ALA A 202 -5.90 8.01 8.74
N CYS A 203 -6.94 7.57 8.01
CA CYS A 203 -8.21 7.11 8.58
C CYS A 203 -7.99 5.82 9.40
N ALA A 204 -7.28 4.84 8.85
CA ALA A 204 -6.94 3.59 9.52
C ALA A 204 -6.14 3.83 10.82
N LEU A 205 -5.11 4.67 10.77
CA LEU A 205 -4.33 5.06 11.94
C LEU A 205 -5.19 5.77 12.99
N TRP A 206 -6.16 6.60 12.57
CA TRP A 206 -7.06 7.29 13.49
C TRP A 206 -7.93 6.31 14.26
N HIS A 207 -8.54 5.34 13.59
CA HIS A 207 -9.40 4.35 14.24
C HIS A 207 -8.61 3.37 15.09
N ALA A 208 -7.42 2.94 14.66
CA ALA A 208 -6.52 2.16 15.49
C ALA A 208 -6.13 2.95 16.78
N TYR A 209 -5.83 4.26 16.63
CA TYR A 209 -5.50 5.12 17.76
C TYR A 209 -6.68 5.26 18.72
N LEU A 210 -7.91 5.50 18.25
CA LEU A 210 -9.08 5.67 19.10
C LEU A 210 -9.34 4.46 20.00
N VAL A 211 -9.25 3.25 19.45
CA VAL A 211 -9.52 2.01 20.18
C VAL A 211 -8.35 1.62 21.11
N ARG A 212 -7.12 1.97 20.74
CA ARG A 212 -5.93 1.70 21.56
C ARG A 212 -5.84 2.58 22.80
N GLN A 213 -6.41 3.80 22.77
CA GLN A 213 -6.36 4.72 23.90
C GLN A 213 -7.39 4.36 24.96
N PRO A 214 -7.10 4.64 26.27
CA PRO A 214 -8.12 4.57 27.30
C PRO A 214 -9.33 5.47 26.96
N GLN A 215 -10.52 5.02 27.34
CA GLN A 215 -11.75 5.77 27.04
C GLN A 215 -11.64 7.24 27.46
N GLY A 216 -11.98 8.14 26.54
CA GLY A 216 -11.98 9.58 26.78
C GLY A 216 -10.61 10.27 26.76
N SER A 217 -9.51 9.53 26.56
CA SER A 217 -8.14 10.11 26.53
C SER A 217 -7.68 10.49 25.12
N ALA A 218 -8.34 10.01 24.07
CA ALA A 218 -7.97 10.27 22.68
C ALA A 218 -8.18 11.75 22.32
N ASN A 219 -7.15 12.37 21.74
CA ASN A 219 -7.25 13.77 21.28
C ASN A 219 -6.46 13.98 19.98
N LYS A 220 -6.92 14.94 19.17
CA LYS A 220 -6.34 15.24 17.84
C LYS A 220 -4.90 15.75 17.90
N ALA A 221 -4.48 16.39 18.99
CA ALA A 221 -3.11 16.90 19.11
C ALA A 221 -2.12 15.74 19.34
N ALA A 222 -2.46 14.80 20.25
CA ALA A 222 -1.68 13.59 20.48
C ALA A 222 -1.61 12.71 19.23
N PHE A 223 -2.73 12.56 18.50
CA PHE A 223 -2.75 11.84 17.24
C PHE A 223 -1.83 12.46 16.17
N ARG A 224 -1.84 13.79 16.03
CA ARG A 224 -0.90 14.48 15.11
C ARG A 224 0.56 14.24 15.50
N ALA A 225 0.86 14.24 16.80
CA ALA A 225 2.21 13.94 17.30
C ALA A 225 2.61 12.49 16.97
N LEU A 226 1.70 11.53 17.20
CA LEU A 226 1.89 10.12 16.82
C LEU A 226 2.18 9.97 15.31
N ARG A 227 1.32 10.53 14.45
CA ARG A 227 1.53 10.48 12.99
C ARG A 227 2.90 11.03 12.58
N LYS A 228 3.31 12.14 13.17
CA LYS A 228 4.65 12.72 12.92
C LYS A 228 5.77 11.80 13.37
N GLN A 229 5.59 11.10 14.48
CA GLN A 229 6.56 10.13 14.99
C GLN A 229 6.67 8.91 14.07
N LEU A 230 5.53 8.32 13.66
CA LEU A 230 5.46 7.20 12.72
C LEU A 230 6.11 7.56 11.37
N GLY A 231 5.74 8.72 10.82
CA GLY A 231 6.35 9.21 9.58
C GLY A 231 7.87 9.36 9.67
N LYS A 232 8.41 9.88 10.78
CA LYS A 232 9.87 9.95 10.99
C LYS A 232 10.52 8.57 11.04
N GLN A 233 9.84 7.61 11.61
CA GLN A 233 10.35 6.25 11.75
C GLN A 233 10.38 5.53 10.39
N VAL A 234 9.28 5.57 9.63
CA VAL A 234 9.22 5.02 8.27
C VAL A 234 10.28 5.67 7.38
N ARG A 235 10.43 7.00 7.45
CA ARG A 235 11.41 7.77 6.66
C ARG A 235 12.84 7.29 6.82
N ARG A 236 13.25 6.84 8.00
CA ARG A 236 14.63 6.37 8.26
C ARG A 236 15.01 5.15 7.41
N HIS A 237 14.03 4.34 7.07
CA HIS A 237 14.21 3.09 6.34
C HIS A 237 13.58 3.11 4.94
N TYR A 238 13.08 4.29 4.53
CA TYR A 238 12.37 4.43 3.27
C TYR A 238 13.31 4.28 2.07
N PRO A 239 13.05 3.35 1.13
CA PRO A 239 13.92 3.07 -0.01
C PRO A 239 13.73 4.11 -1.13
N LEU A 240 14.20 5.33 -0.90
CA LEU A 240 13.95 6.50 -1.73
C LEU A 240 14.34 6.29 -3.21
N ASP A 241 15.47 5.62 -3.46
CA ASP A 241 15.92 5.32 -4.84
C ASP A 241 14.97 4.39 -5.58
N MET A 242 14.42 3.39 -4.87
CA MET A 242 13.41 2.48 -5.41
C MET A 242 12.12 3.26 -5.74
N ALA A 243 11.62 4.06 -4.80
CA ALA A 243 10.43 4.87 -4.99
C ALA A 243 10.56 5.78 -6.22
N VAL A 244 11.66 6.52 -6.33
CA VAL A 244 11.90 7.44 -7.45
C VAL A 244 11.97 6.71 -8.78
N LYS A 245 12.64 5.56 -8.84
CA LYS A 245 12.69 4.74 -10.06
C LYS A 245 11.30 4.28 -10.49
N MET A 246 10.48 3.81 -9.55
CA MET A 246 9.13 3.37 -9.82
C MET A 246 8.23 4.54 -10.27
N LEU A 247 8.29 5.68 -9.60
CA LEU A 247 7.52 6.89 -9.92
C LEU A 247 7.87 7.48 -11.30
N LEU A 248 9.14 7.47 -11.70
CA LEU A 248 9.59 8.03 -12.98
C LEU A 248 9.37 7.09 -14.17
N ARG A 249 9.23 5.79 -13.93
CA ARG A 249 9.18 4.80 -15.01
C ARG A 249 8.02 5.01 -16.01
N PRO A 250 6.79 5.39 -15.62
CA PRO A 250 5.71 5.67 -16.56
C PRO A 250 5.98 6.85 -17.51
N LEU A 251 6.88 7.78 -17.15
CA LEU A 251 7.24 8.92 -18.00
C LEU A 251 8.11 8.52 -19.19
N ASN A 252 8.68 7.31 -19.19
CA ASN A 252 9.56 6.79 -20.25
C ASN A 252 10.60 7.84 -20.70
N LEU A 253 11.34 8.37 -19.72
CA LEU A 253 12.38 9.37 -19.95
C LEU A 253 13.67 8.71 -20.49
N PRO A 254 14.42 9.40 -21.34
CA PRO A 254 15.78 8.97 -21.66
C PRO A 254 16.63 8.81 -20.38
N ASP A 255 17.47 7.78 -20.32
CA ASP A 255 18.23 7.42 -19.11
C ASP A 255 19.05 8.59 -18.52
N ALA A 256 19.61 9.45 -19.36
CA ALA A 256 20.36 10.62 -18.92
C ALA A 256 19.44 11.60 -18.15
N ILE A 257 18.23 11.84 -18.65
CA ILE A 257 17.24 12.72 -18.01
C ILE A 257 16.70 12.07 -16.74
N ALA A 258 16.39 10.77 -16.79
CA ALA A 258 15.92 10.03 -15.62
C ALA A 258 16.93 10.11 -14.47
N ARG A 259 18.22 9.90 -14.75
CA ARG A 259 19.30 10.05 -13.75
C ARG A 259 19.42 11.47 -13.21
N LEU A 260 19.31 12.49 -14.06
CA LEU A 260 19.37 13.90 -13.64
C LEU A 260 18.21 14.26 -12.70
N LEU A 261 17.02 13.71 -12.96
CA LEU A 261 15.81 13.98 -12.17
C LEU A 261 15.75 13.18 -10.86
N GLN A 262 16.50 12.08 -10.71
CA GLN A 262 16.46 11.25 -9.51
C GLN A 262 16.69 12.07 -8.24
N GLY A 263 17.72 12.88 -8.16
CA GLY A 263 18.02 13.69 -6.97
C GLY A 263 16.94 14.72 -6.62
N PRO A 264 16.49 15.58 -7.55
CA PRO A 264 15.38 16.49 -7.32
C PRO A 264 14.07 15.79 -6.94
N VAL A 265 13.71 14.72 -7.65
CA VAL A 265 12.48 13.95 -7.37
C VAL A 265 12.59 13.25 -6.02
N ALA A 266 13.75 12.69 -5.67
CA ALA A 266 13.99 12.09 -4.36
C ALA A 266 13.74 13.10 -3.22
N ARG A 267 14.28 14.32 -3.34
CA ARG A 267 14.03 15.39 -2.36
C ARG A 267 12.55 15.77 -2.25
N LEU A 268 11.87 15.82 -3.41
CA LEU A 268 10.44 16.12 -3.46
C LEU A 268 9.62 14.99 -2.82
N THR A 269 9.88 13.74 -3.20
CA THR A 269 9.23 12.55 -2.66
C THR A 269 9.41 12.46 -1.14
N ALA A 270 10.65 12.66 -0.66
CA ALA A 270 10.93 12.68 0.78
C ALA A 270 10.16 13.79 1.52
N ARG A 271 9.80 14.87 0.86
CA ARG A 271 9.03 15.98 1.45
C ARG A 271 7.52 15.76 1.39
N PHE A 272 7.02 15.00 0.41
CA PHE A 272 5.58 14.82 0.15
C PHE A 272 5.02 13.51 0.68
N MET A 273 5.77 12.42 0.67
CA MET A 273 5.29 11.10 1.11
C MET A 273 5.59 10.80 2.58
N LEU A 274 6.36 11.64 3.23
CA LEU A 274 6.87 11.42 4.58
C LEU A 274 6.70 12.68 5.44
#